data_4da1e23ece2697546c7a0c0187badca3
#
_entry.id   4da1e23ece2697546c7a0c0187badca3
#
_cell.length_a   1.000
_cell.length_b   1.000
_cell.length_c   1.000
_cell.angle_alpha   90.00
_cell.angle_beta   90.00
_cell.angle_gamma   90.00
#
_symmetry.space_group_name_H-M   'P 1'
#
loop_
_entity.id
_entity.type
_entity.pdbx_description
1 polymer ?
#
loop_
_entity_poly.entity_id
_entity_poly.type
_entity_poly.pdbx_seq_one_letter_code
_entity_poly.pdbx_strand_id
1 'polypeptide(L)'
;MSTIPVAKAVAAPSVQEIKQSREEPMGDLMVADVDAAARPPPSKSDNLFMQIAVHPDGAVTRPVVPTIPASDAGSGAAVFSRDVPLDTSLGTYIRLYLPNPVPSSTKLPVILYFHGGGFVVFNADTAFYHASCEAMAAAVPAIVASLDYRLAPEHRLPAAYDDAVAAVMWLRDVAPQDPWIAEHGDLAWCFVMGSSSGGNMAFNAGVRTKGIDLSPVAVRGLLLHQPYLGGVERTPSEERSEDDFMVPLEANDKLWSLALPLGADRDHEFSNPEKAVAQEAVVGLPRCLVSGSDGDPLIDRQRGFATWLRDSGVEVVAKTDGSGFHAAELFVPEKAEEMFALVRDFVSAGSDA
;
A
#
# COMPACT_ATOMS: atom_id res chain seq x y z
N MET A 1 -52.51 -16.62 33.81
CA MET A 1 -52.60 -15.92 32.52
C MET A 1 -51.70 -14.69 32.62
N SER A 2 -50.48 -14.79 32.10
CA SER A 2 -49.48 -13.72 32.16
C SER A 2 -49.35 -13.15 30.76
N THR A 3 -49.65 -11.87 30.61
CA THR A 3 -49.61 -11.12 29.33
C THR A 3 -48.18 -10.67 29.06
N ILE A 4 -47.63 -11.13 27.90
CA ILE A 4 -46.34 -10.70 27.36
C ILE A 4 -46.56 -9.31 26.73
N PRO A 5 -45.69 -8.29 26.98
CA PRO A 5 -45.79 -7.00 26.32
C PRO A 5 -45.26 -7.08 24.88
N VAL A 6 -46.06 -6.56 23.94
CA VAL A 6 -45.68 -6.41 22.53
C VAL A 6 -44.64 -5.30 22.40
N ALA A 7 -43.49 -5.63 21.81
CA ALA A 7 -42.42 -4.67 21.49
C ALA A 7 -42.91 -3.71 20.40
N LYS A 8 -42.80 -2.39 20.65
CA LYS A 8 -43.05 -1.32 19.68
C LYS A 8 -42.00 -1.42 18.53
N ALA A 9 -42.49 -1.50 17.31
CA ALA A 9 -41.67 -1.38 16.13
C ALA A 9 -41.02 0.02 16.08
N VAL A 10 -39.72 0.07 15.98
CA VAL A 10 -38.95 1.29 15.71
C VAL A 10 -39.10 1.58 14.21
N ALA A 11 -39.65 2.74 13.87
CA ALA A 11 -39.83 3.19 12.49
C ALA A 11 -38.48 3.43 11.84
N ALA A 12 -38.35 3.04 10.55
CA ALA A 12 -37.14 3.31 9.76
C ALA A 12 -36.96 4.84 9.60
N PRO A 13 -35.70 5.33 9.62
CA PRO A 13 -35.43 6.76 9.50
C PRO A 13 -35.86 7.28 8.10
N SER A 14 -36.32 8.52 8.06
CA SER A 14 -36.78 9.19 6.85
C SER A 14 -35.61 9.51 5.89
N VAL A 15 -35.92 9.67 4.60
CA VAL A 15 -34.93 10.03 3.55
C VAL A 15 -34.20 11.35 3.89
N GLN A 16 -34.78 12.21 4.72
CA GLN A 16 -34.15 13.46 5.18
C GLN A 16 -33.12 13.22 6.28
N GLU A 17 -33.33 12.25 7.18
CA GLU A 17 -32.35 11.88 8.21
C GLU A 17 -31.15 11.14 7.61
N ILE A 18 -31.37 10.38 6.54
CA ILE A 18 -30.26 9.73 5.78
C ILE A 18 -29.43 10.78 5.01
N LYS A 19 -30.02 11.90 4.59
CA LYS A 19 -29.24 12.98 3.94
C LYS A 19 -28.42 13.80 4.94
N GLN A 20 -28.90 14.01 6.16
CA GLN A 20 -28.13 14.72 7.18
C GLN A 20 -26.93 13.91 7.72
N SER A 21 -26.99 12.57 7.70
CA SER A 21 -25.84 11.73 8.08
C SER A 21 -24.77 11.60 6.97
N ARG A 22 -25.03 12.16 5.76
CA ARG A 22 -24.06 12.18 4.63
C ARG A 22 -23.34 13.51 4.45
N GLU A 23 -23.61 14.52 5.27
CA GLU A 23 -23.03 15.87 5.18
C GLU A 23 -22.07 16.21 6.32
N GLU A 24 -21.60 15.25 7.08
CA GLU A 24 -20.36 15.49 7.81
C GLU A 24 -19.19 15.16 6.88
N PRO A 25 -18.46 16.19 6.39
CA PRO A 25 -17.30 15.92 5.55
C PRO A 25 -16.25 15.22 6.39
N MET A 26 -15.67 14.14 5.84
CA MET A 26 -14.45 13.48 6.32
C MET A 26 -13.25 14.46 6.35
N GLY A 27 -13.50 15.74 6.57
CA GLY A 27 -12.56 16.85 6.48
C GLY A 27 -11.77 17.15 7.75
N ASP A 28 -12.03 16.50 8.87
CA ASP A 28 -11.35 16.87 10.12
C ASP A 28 -10.22 15.94 10.56
N LEU A 29 -9.95 14.88 9.80
CA LEU A 29 -8.79 14.02 10.01
C LEU A 29 -7.74 14.22 8.88
N MET A 30 -7.04 15.37 8.88
CA MET A 30 -5.93 15.69 7.97
C MET A 30 -6.30 16.12 6.54
N VAL A 31 -7.28 16.99 6.32
CA VAL A 31 -7.27 17.85 5.15
C VAL A 31 -6.37 19.03 5.46
N ALA A 32 -5.33 19.24 4.67
CA ALA A 32 -4.51 20.45 4.71
C ALA A 32 -5.41 21.63 4.29
N ASP A 33 -6.06 22.27 5.26
CA ASP A 33 -6.69 23.57 5.09
C ASP A 33 -5.62 24.58 4.71
N VAL A 34 -5.92 25.48 3.76
CA VAL A 34 -5.01 26.55 3.29
C VAL A 34 -4.66 27.56 4.40
N ASP A 35 -5.17 27.36 5.62
CA ASP A 35 -4.80 28.06 6.85
C ASP A 35 -3.88 27.22 7.77
N ALA A 36 -2.98 26.42 7.19
CA ALA A 36 -1.99 25.61 7.91
C ALA A 36 -1.07 26.38 8.88
N ALA A 37 -1.13 27.73 8.88
CA ALA A 37 -0.34 28.57 9.78
C ALA A 37 -0.89 28.68 11.22
N ALA A 38 -2.07 28.11 11.53
CA ALA A 38 -2.75 28.30 12.81
C ALA A 38 -3.06 27.02 13.60
N ARG A 39 -2.80 25.81 13.05
CA ARG A 39 -2.93 24.57 13.85
C ARG A 39 -1.63 24.28 14.59
N PRO A 40 -1.69 23.92 15.91
CA PRO A 40 -0.51 23.37 16.55
C PRO A 40 -0.10 22.08 15.80
N PRO A 41 1.21 21.80 15.72
CA PRO A 41 1.65 20.53 15.12
C PRO A 41 0.93 19.37 15.82
N PRO A 42 0.55 18.31 15.06
CA PRO A 42 -0.13 17.15 15.64
C PRO A 42 0.69 16.62 16.81
N SER A 43 0.02 16.32 17.91
CA SER A 43 0.69 15.77 19.08
C SER A 43 1.15 14.32 18.82
N LYS A 44 2.16 13.83 19.55
CA LYS A 44 2.56 12.41 19.46
C LYS A 44 1.39 11.45 19.67
N SER A 45 0.36 11.86 20.44
CA SER A 45 -0.86 11.07 20.66
C SER A 45 -1.75 10.95 19.43
N ASP A 46 -1.62 11.84 18.44
CA ASP A 46 -2.43 11.84 17.23
C ASP A 46 -1.82 10.93 16.14
N ASN A 47 -0.54 10.55 16.31
CA ASN A 47 0.14 9.65 15.40
C ASN A 47 -0.40 8.22 15.51
N LEU A 48 -0.93 7.66 14.41
CA LEU A 48 -1.56 6.33 14.40
C LEU A 48 -0.60 5.21 14.81
N PHE A 49 0.68 5.29 14.44
CA PHE A 49 1.67 4.26 14.82
C PHE A 49 2.01 4.31 16.31
N MET A 50 1.96 5.50 16.92
CA MET A 50 2.17 5.66 18.36
C MET A 50 1.00 5.10 19.18
N GLN A 51 -0.21 5.03 18.61
CA GLN A 51 -1.40 4.44 19.24
C GLN A 51 -1.37 2.91 19.29
N ILE A 52 -0.43 2.25 18.62
CA ILE A 52 -0.27 0.80 18.70
C ILE A 52 0.17 0.44 20.13
N ALA A 53 -0.66 -0.33 20.85
CA ALA A 53 -0.35 -0.81 22.18
C ALA A 53 -0.05 -2.32 22.17
N VAL A 54 1.10 -2.69 22.73
CA VAL A 54 1.48 -4.11 22.90
C VAL A 54 1.17 -4.52 24.34
N HIS A 55 0.37 -5.56 24.50
CA HIS A 55 -0.05 -6.08 25.81
C HIS A 55 0.94 -7.12 26.38
N PRO A 56 0.93 -7.39 27.69
CA PRO A 56 1.84 -8.34 28.30
C PRO A 56 1.74 -9.79 27.77
N ASP A 57 0.59 -10.15 27.21
CA ASP A 57 0.34 -11.44 26.57
C ASP A 57 0.80 -11.50 25.10
N GLY A 58 1.35 -10.41 24.58
CA GLY A 58 1.80 -10.27 23.20
C GLY A 58 0.69 -9.83 22.22
N ALA A 59 -0.55 -9.68 22.67
CA ALA A 59 -1.63 -9.13 21.84
C ALA A 59 -1.35 -7.66 21.52
N VAL A 60 -1.90 -7.19 20.39
CA VAL A 60 -1.74 -5.81 19.92
C VAL A 60 -3.09 -5.14 19.73
N THR A 61 -3.26 -3.97 20.33
CA THR A 61 -4.35 -3.05 19.98
C THR A 61 -3.85 -2.08 18.93
N ARG A 62 -4.60 -1.98 17.84
CA ARG A 62 -4.32 -1.07 16.71
C ARG A 62 -5.25 0.14 16.74
N PRO A 63 -4.84 1.29 16.17
CA PRO A 63 -5.76 2.41 15.99
C PRO A 63 -6.96 1.99 15.13
N VAL A 64 -8.13 2.52 15.47
CA VAL A 64 -9.33 2.34 14.63
C VAL A 64 -9.29 3.38 13.52
N VAL A 65 -9.32 2.90 12.29
CA VAL A 65 -9.35 3.75 11.08
C VAL A 65 -10.61 3.42 10.27
N PRO A 66 -11.23 4.40 9.60
CA PRO A 66 -12.37 4.14 8.73
C PRO A 66 -12.04 3.18 7.60
N THR A 67 -12.99 2.32 7.25
CA THR A 67 -12.93 1.44 6.08
C THR A 67 -14.06 1.75 5.11
N ILE A 68 -13.85 1.50 3.83
CA ILE A 68 -14.82 1.74 2.75
C ILE A 68 -15.17 0.39 2.12
N PRO A 69 -16.47 0.04 2.04
CA PRO A 69 -16.89 -1.13 1.30
C PRO A 69 -16.61 -0.96 -0.19
N ALA A 70 -16.39 -2.07 -0.88
CA ALA A 70 -16.26 -2.06 -2.34
C ALA A 70 -17.53 -1.52 -3.00
N SER A 71 -17.39 -0.70 -4.06
CA SER A 71 -18.48 -0.13 -4.84
C SER A 71 -18.60 -0.84 -6.18
N ASP A 72 -19.63 -1.67 -6.32
CA ASP A 72 -19.86 -2.47 -7.52
C ASP A 72 -20.38 -1.64 -8.73
N ALA A 73 -20.53 -2.30 -9.85
CA ALA A 73 -20.93 -1.72 -11.14
C ALA A 73 -22.34 -1.06 -11.18
N GLY A 74 -23.08 -1.05 -10.09
CA GLY A 74 -24.37 -0.40 -9.97
C GLY A 74 -24.34 1.00 -9.37
N SER A 75 -23.19 1.43 -8.86
CA SER A 75 -23.06 2.64 -8.03
C SER A 75 -22.99 3.97 -8.81
N GLY A 76 -22.74 3.94 -10.12
CA GLY A 76 -22.47 5.16 -10.92
C GLY A 76 -21.11 5.81 -10.61
N ALA A 77 -20.21 5.11 -9.90
CA ALA A 77 -18.88 5.58 -9.56
C ALA A 77 -17.97 5.70 -10.79
N ALA A 78 -16.97 6.60 -10.72
CA ALA A 78 -15.94 6.76 -11.74
C ALA A 78 -14.96 5.58 -11.79
N VAL A 79 -14.88 4.81 -10.70
CA VAL A 79 -14.11 3.56 -10.61
C VAL A 79 -14.97 2.55 -9.87
N PHE A 80 -15.09 1.36 -10.43
CA PHE A 80 -15.74 0.26 -9.75
C PHE A 80 -14.73 -0.51 -8.91
N SER A 81 -15.16 -1.04 -7.76
CA SER A 81 -14.32 -1.90 -6.94
C SER A 81 -15.07 -3.14 -6.45
N ARG A 82 -14.37 -4.26 -6.28
CA ARG A 82 -14.90 -5.48 -5.68
C ARG A 82 -13.81 -6.32 -5.03
N ASP A 83 -14.19 -7.10 -4.05
CA ASP A 83 -13.28 -7.99 -3.33
C ASP A 83 -13.34 -9.41 -3.94
N VAL A 84 -12.15 -9.97 -4.18
CA VAL A 84 -11.96 -11.34 -4.67
C VAL A 84 -11.13 -12.10 -3.65
N PRO A 85 -11.63 -13.20 -3.09
CA PRO A 85 -10.86 -14.00 -2.14
C PRO A 85 -9.54 -14.51 -2.75
N LEU A 86 -8.43 -14.36 -2.01
CA LEU A 86 -7.15 -14.97 -2.36
C LEU A 86 -7.01 -16.31 -1.64
N ASP A 87 -7.05 -16.30 -0.31
CA ASP A 87 -7.07 -17.49 0.54
C ASP A 87 -8.06 -17.28 1.69
N THR A 88 -9.20 -17.98 1.63
CA THR A 88 -10.26 -17.86 2.64
C THR A 88 -9.85 -18.43 4.00
N SER A 89 -8.90 -19.36 4.05
CA SER A 89 -8.40 -19.93 5.31
C SER A 89 -7.48 -18.98 6.06
N LEU A 90 -6.81 -18.06 5.33
CA LEU A 90 -5.94 -17.02 5.87
C LEU A 90 -6.65 -15.67 5.99
N GLY A 91 -7.87 -15.55 5.44
CA GLY A 91 -8.64 -14.32 5.42
C GLY A 91 -8.10 -13.26 4.45
N THR A 92 -7.20 -13.63 3.52
CA THR A 92 -6.63 -12.70 2.54
C THR A 92 -7.50 -12.56 1.31
N TYR A 93 -7.54 -11.35 0.74
CA TYR A 93 -8.30 -11.05 -0.48
C TYR A 93 -7.60 -10.01 -1.34
N ILE A 94 -8.06 -9.87 -2.57
CA ILE A 94 -7.62 -8.82 -3.50
C ILE A 94 -8.82 -7.92 -3.79
N ARG A 95 -8.67 -6.62 -3.54
CA ARG A 95 -9.64 -5.61 -3.98
C ARG A 95 -9.24 -5.12 -5.36
N LEU A 96 -10.09 -5.41 -6.35
CA LEU A 96 -9.94 -4.96 -7.72
C LEU A 96 -10.59 -3.59 -7.91
N TYR A 97 -9.94 -2.73 -8.70
CA TYR A 97 -10.44 -1.43 -9.12
C TYR A 97 -10.41 -1.34 -10.64
N LEU A 98 -11.54 -0.99 -11.24
CA LEU A 98 -11.73 -0.88 -12.69
C LEU A 98 -12.21 0.53 -13.03
N PRO A 99 -11.48 1.31 -13.86
CA PRO A 99 -11.94 2.63 -14.33
C PRO A 99 -13.29 2.55 -15.04
N ASN A 100 -14.14 3.57 -14.86
CA ASN A 100 -15.42 3.69 -15.53
C ASN A 100 -15.61 5.11 -16.10
N PRO A 101 -15.75 5.33 -17.43
CA PRO A 101 -15.79 4.27 -18.44
C PRO A 101 -14.42 3.60 -18.68
N VAL A 102 -14.46 2.31 -18.99
CA VAL A 102 -13.27 1.61 -19.46
C VAL A 102 -12.89 2.15 -20.86
N PRO A 103 -11.62 2.52 -21.12
CA PRO A 103 -11.18 2.89 -22.46
C PRO A 103 -11.47 1.76 -23.46
N SER A 104 -12.21 2.05 -24.54
CA SER A 104 -12.76 1.02 -25.44
C SER A 104 -11.78 0.44 -26.46
N SER A 105 -10.58 0.98 -26.60
CA SER A 105 -9.70 0.67 -27.71
C SER A 105 -8.48 -0.20 -27.36
N THR A 106 -8.13 -0.34 -26.08
CA THR A 106 -6.94 -1.09 -25.63
C THR A 106 -7.21 -1.75 -24.29
N LYS A 107 -6.59 -2.91 -24.07
CA LYS A 107 -6.55 -3.50 -22.72
C LYS A 107 -5.69 -2.66 -21.78
N LEU A 108 -6.04 -2.68 -20.50
CA LEU A 108 -5.40 -1.89 -19.47
C LEU A 108 -4.24 -2.65 -18.84
N PRO A 109 -3.15 -1.99 -18.46
CA PRO A 109 -2.14 -2.58 -17.59
C PRO A 109 -2.76 -3.02 -16.26
N VAL A 110 -2.16 -4.03 -15.63
CA VAL A 110 -2.57 -4.50 -14.30
C VAL A 110 -1.49 -4.12 -13.29
N ILE A 111 -1.88 -3.41 -12.26
CA ILE A 111 -0.98 -3.03 -11.15
C ILE A 111 -1.39 -3.83 -9.92
N LEU A 112 -0.56 -4.80 -9.52
CA LEU A 112 -0.68 -5.46 -8.23
C LEU A 112 -0.09 -4.53 -7.17
N TYR A 113 -0.94 -4.06 -6.23
CA TYR A 113 -0.59 -3.04 -5.26
C TYR A 113 -0.58 -3.59 -3.84
N PHE A 114 0.41 -3.20 -3.04
CA PHE A 114 0.53 -3.50 -1.63
C PHE A 114 0.52 -2.21 -0.81
N HIS A 115 -0.43 -2.12 0.13
CA HIS A 115 -0.56 -0.96 0.99
C HIS A 115 0.57 -0.86 2.03
N GLY A 116 0.77 0.34 2.59
CA GLY A 116 1.70 0.58 3.69
C GLY A 116 1.11 0.25 5.06
N GLY A 117 1.78 0.75 6.11
CA GLY A 117 1.35 0.52 7.50
C GLY A 117 2.37 -0.26 8.33
N GLY A 118 3.64 -0.32 7.89
CA GLY A 118 4.74 -0.96 8.64
C GLY A 118 4.53 -2.46 8.88
N PHE A 119 3.74 -3.14 8.05
CA PHE A 119 3.30 -4.54 8.18
C PHE A 119 2.38 -4.82 9.37
N VAL A 120 1.99 -3.79 10.15
CA VAL A 120 1.30 -3.97 11.45
C VAL A 120 -0.10 -3.40 11.41
N VAL A 121 -0.37 -2.36 10.63
CA VAL A 121 -1.65 -1.65 10.60
C VAL A 121 -2.16 -1.48 9.18
N PHE A 122 -3.46 -1.17 9.08
CA PHE A 122 -4.23 -0.89 7.87
C PHE A 122 -4.57 -2.15 7.07
N ASN A 123 -5.45 -1.95 6.10
CA ASN A 123 -6.01 -2.98 5.24
C ASN A 123 -6.25 -2.38 3.85
N ALA A 124 -6.51 -3.21 2.85
CA ALA A 124 -6.83 -2.76 1.50
C ALA A 124 -8.12 -1.92 1.42
N ASP A 125 -9.03 -2.08 2.40
CA ASP A 125 -10.28 -1.32 2.51
C ASP A 125 -10.16 -0.06 3.40
N THR A 126 -8.99 0.20 4.01
CA THR A 126 -8.75 1.44 4.75
C THR A 126 -9.04 2.64 3.86
N ALA A 127 -9.83 3.60 4.36
CA ALA A 127 -10.43 4.67 3.56
C ALA A 127 -9.44 5.42 2.65
N PHE A 128 -8.28 5.80 3.16
CA PHE A 128 -7.28 6.52 2.37
C PHE A 128 -6.55 5.62 1.35
N TYR A 129 -6.34 4.32 1.62
CA TYR A 129 -5.79 3.40 0.62
C TYR A 129 -6.82 3.05 -0.44
N HIS A 130 -8.09 2.86 -0.05
CA HIS A 130 -9.17 2.68 -0.99
C HIS A 130 -9.28 3.87 -1.95
N ALA A 131 -9.32 5.10 -1.42
CA ALA A 131 -9.39 6.32 -2.22
C ALA A 131 -8.16 6.50 -3.12
N SER A 132 -6.94 6.20 -2.61
CA SER A 132 -5.71 6.27 -3.41
C SER A 132 -5.72 5.26 -4.57
N CYS A 133 -6.19 4.02 -4.33
CA CYS A 133 -6.30 3.01 -5.39
C CYS A 133 -7.35 3.38 -6.45
N GLU A 134 -8.50 3.94 -6.05
CA GLU A 134 -9.49 4.48 -6.98
C GLU A 134 -8.91 5.60 -7.85
N ALA A 135 -8.27 6.58 -7.20
CA ALA A 135 -7.65 7.70 -7.91
C ALA A 135 -6.53 7.24 -8.84
N MET A 136 -5.69 6.29 -8.41
CA MET A 136 -4.64 5.71 -9.23
C MET A 136 -5.21 4.97 -10.45
N ALA A 137 -6.25 4.15 -10.28
CA ALA A 137 -6.89 3.43 -11.38
C ALA A 137 -7.41 4.39 -12.45
N ALA A 138 -7.98 5.54 -12.05
CA ALA A 138 -8.46 6.57 -12.96
C ALA A 138 -7.31 7.36 -13.62
N ALA A 139 -6.30 7.77 -12.85
CA ALA A 139 -5.23 8.66 -13.32
C ALA A 139 -4.19 7.96 -14.21
N VAL A 140 -3.98 6.64 -13.99
CA VAL A 140 -2.99 5.81 -14.73
C VAL A 140 -3.65 5.00 -15.87
N PRO A 141 -4.94 5.07 -16.10
CA PRO A 141 -5.83 4.09 -16.70
C PRO A 141 -5.31 2.65 -16.60
N ALA A 142 -5.51 2.04 -15.41
CA ALA A 142 -5.04 0.71 -15.09
C ALA A 142 -6.10 -0.07 -14.28
N ILE A 143 -6.07 -1.39 -14.33
CA ILE A 143 -6.72 -2.22 -13.31
C ILE A 143 -5.77 -2.29 -12.12
N VAL A 144 -6.22 -1.83 -10.95
CA VAL A 144 -5.46 -1.95 -9.71
C VAL A 144 -5.97 -3.15 -8.92
N ALA A 145 -5.06 -4.02 -8.51
CA ALA A 145 -5.35 -5.20 -7.69
C ALA A 145 -4.66 -5.03 -6.33
N SER A 146 -5.38 -4.51 -5.33
CA SER A 146 -4.83 -4.21 -4.00
C SER A 146 -4.98 -5.42 -3.07
N LEU A 147 -3.86 -5.93 -2.57
CA LEU A 147 -3.82 -7.08 -1.67
C LEU A 147 -4.11 -6.67 -0.22
N ASP A 148 -5.06 -7.34 0.40
CA ASP A 148 -5.22 -7.38 1.86
C ASP A 148 -4.43 -8.56 2.41
N TYR A 149 -3.28 -8.25 3.04
CA TYR A 149 -2.30 -9.23 3.50
C TYR A 149 -2.31 -9.38 5.02
N ARG A 150 -1.81 -10.50 5.52
CA ARG A 150 -1.70 -10.79 6.95
C ARG A 150 -0.74 -9.84 7.66
N LEU A 151 -1.16 -9.34 8.81
CA LEU A 151 -0.41 -8.35 9.58
C LEU A 151 0.36 -8.98 10.75
N ALA A 152 1.50 -8.37 11.06
CA ALA A 152 2.27 -8.63 12.25
C ALA A 152 1.66 -7.92 13.48
N PRO A 153 1.92 -8.38 14.71
CA PRO A 153 2.81 -9.49 15.08
C PRO A 153 2.13 -10.88 15.03
N GLU A 154 0.81 -10.97 14.77
CA GLU A 154 0.09 -12.25 14.68
C GLU A 154 0.68 -13.11 13.56
N HIS A 155 1.10 -12.46 12.47
CA HIS A 155 1.75 -13.07 11.32
C HIS A 155 3.02 -12.28 10.96
N ARG A 156 4.11 -12.56 11.71
CA ARG A 156 5.40 -11.91 11.45
C ARG A 156 5.92 -12.23 10.06
N LEU A 157 6.78 -11.37 9.53
CA LEU A 157 7.50 -11.67 8.31
C LEU A 157 8.19 -13.05 8.42
N PRO A 158 8.11 -13.88 7.36
CA PRO A 158 7.77 -13.53 5.98
C PRO A 158 6.30 -13.63 5.59
N ALA A 159 5.32 -13.76 6.49
CA ALA A 159 3.91 -14.03 6.14
C ALA A 159 3.34 -13.07 5.08
N ALA A 160 3.59 -11.75 5.21
CA ALA A 160 3.15 -10.77 4.22
C ALA A 160 3.82 -10.97 2.84
N TYR A 161 5.07 -11.43 2.81
CA TYR A 161 5.75 -11.75 1.54
C TYR A 161 5.21 -13.04 0.91
N ASP A 162 4.82 -14.01 1.72
CA ASP A 162 4.18 -15.24 1.22
C ASP A 162 2.82 -14.90 0.60
N ASP A 163 2.06 -13.98 1.21
CA ASP A 163 0.81 -13.47 0.66
C ASP A 163 1.04 -12.66 -0.63
N ALA A 164 2.12 -11.86 -0.69
CA ALA A 164 2.49 -11.13 -1.90
C ALA A 164 2.85 -12.08 -3.06
N VAL A 165 3.60 -13.16 -2.78
CA VAL A 165 3.87 -14.21 -3.78
C VAL A 165 2.57 -14.90 -4.20
N ALA A 166 1.70 -15.24 -3.25
CA ALA A 166 0.39 -15.83 -3.56
C ALA A 166 -0.45 -14.93 -4.47
N ALA A 167 -0.40 -13.59 -4.28
CA ALA A 167 -1.09 -12.63 -5.15
C ALA A 167 -0.48 -12.58 -6.57
N VAL A 168 0.84 -12.70 -6.71
CA VAL A 168 1.48 -12.83 -8.04
C VAL A 168 1.05 -14.14 -8.71
N MET A 169 1.00 -15.25 -7.96
CA MET A 169 0.53 -16.54 -8.50
C MET A 169 -0.97 -16.48 -8.85
N TRP A 170 -1.78 -15.74 -8.08
CA TRP A 170 -3.19 -15.50 -8.40
C TRP A 170 -3.34 -14.77 -9.75
N LEU A 171 -2.49 -13.78 -10.06
CA LEU A 171 -2.48 -13.13 -11.37
C LEU A 171 -2.25 -14.14 -12.50
N ARG A 172 -1.39 -15.15 -12.28
CA ARG A 172 -1.10 -16.22 -13.26
C ARG A 172 -2.24 -17.22 -13.39
N ASP A 173 -2.73 -17.72 -12.27
CA ASP A 173 -3.55 -18.94 -12.23
C ASP A 173 -5.05 -18.67 -12.25
N VAL A 174 -5.50 -17.54 -11.70
CA VAL A 174 -6.92 -17.21 -11.47
C VAL A 174 -7.37 -15.99 -12.26
N ALA A 175 -6.58 -14.93 -12.27
CA ALA A 175 -6.95 -13.67 -12.91
C ALA A 175 -7.29 -13.78 -14.41
N PRO A 176 -6.74 -14.70 -15.22
CA PRO A 176 -7.17 -14.87 -16.61
C PRO A 176 -8.66 -15.23 -16.78
N GLN A 177 -9.29 -15.76 -15.72
CA GLN A 177 -10.71 -16.13 -15.71
C GLN A 177 -11.59 -15.12 -14.98
N ASP A 178 -10.98 -14.12 -14.34
CA ASP A 178 -11.70 -13.03 -13.70
C ASP A 178 -12.37 -12.14 -14.75
N PRO A 179 -13.69 -11.86 -14.66
CA PRO A 179 -14.40 -11.14 -15.72
C PRO A 179 -13.81 -9.78 -16.08
N TRP A 180 -13.36 -9.00 -15.10
CA TRP A 180 -12.78 -7.67 -15.36
C TRP A 180 -11.40 -7.75 -16.01
N ILE A 181 -10.56 -8.67 -15.52
CA ILE A 181 -9.21 -8.84 -16.07
C ILE A 181 -9.27 -9.53 -17.43
N ALA A 182 -10.11 -10.56 -17.60
CA ALA A 182 -10.29 -11.25 -18.87
C ALA A 182 -10.78 -10.32 -20.00
N GLU A 183 -11.70 -9.42 -19.67
CA GLU A 183 -12.29 -8.50 -20.66
C GLU A 183 -11.41 -7.27 -20.88
N HIS A 184 -10.81 -6.70 -19.83
CA HIS A 184 -10.21 -5.38 -19.89
C HIS A 184 -8.70 -5.35 -19.58
N GLY A 185 -8.14 -6.37 -18.90
CA GLY A 185 -6.75 -6.40 -18.48
C GLY A 185 -5.78 -6.99 -19.52
N ASP A 186 -4.55 -6.50 -19.51
CA ASP A 186 -3.42 -7.09 -20.22
C ASP A 186 -2.43 -7.71 -19.23
N LEU A 187 -2.47 -9.03 -19.09
CA LEU A 187 -1.57 -9.77 -18.20
C LEU A 187 -0.12 -9.83 -18.71
N ALA A 188 0.12 -9.53 -19.98
CA ALA A 188 1.47 -9.34 -20.50
C ALA A 188 2.04 -7.95 -20.15
N TRP A 189 1.24 -7.09 -19.52
CA TRP A 189 1.62 -5.73 -19.11
C TRP A 189 1.28 -5.49 -17.63
N CYS A 190 1.95 -6.25 -16.76
CA CYS A 190 1.75 -6.21 -15.31
C CYS A 190 2.87 -5.47 -14.60
N PHE A 191 2.53 -4.84 -13.49
CA PHE A 191 3.45 -4.15 -12.60
C PHE A 191 3.16 -4.58 -11.16
N VAL A 192 4.21 -4.63 -10.33
CA VAL A 192 4.07 -4.84 -8.89
C VAL A 192 4.48 -3.54 -8.19
N MET A 193 3.56 -2.97 -7.44
CA MET A 193 3.72 -1.67 -6.79
C MET A 193 3.41 -1.78 -5.30
N GLY A 194 4.01 -0.91 -4.51
CA GLY A 194 3.59 -0.70 -3.13
C GLY A 194 4.18 0.56 -2.54
N SER A 195 3.53 1.04 -1.48
CA SER A 195 3.94 2.22 -0.72
C SER A 195 4.43 1.82 0.66
N SER A 196 5.52 2.41 1.15
CA SER A 196 6.08 2.13 2.48
C SER A 196 6.40 0.64 2.67
N SER A 197 5.81 -0.04 3.66
CA SER A 197 5.94 -1.50 3.82
C SER A 197 5.48 -2.28 2.58
N GLY A 198 4.48 -1.77 1.86
CA GLY A 198 4.08 -2.32 0.57
C GLY A 198 5.18 -2.20 -0.50
N GLY A 199 5.98 -1.11 -0.49
CA GLY A 199 7.15 -0.97 -1.35
C GLY A 199 8.23 -2.01 -1.05
N ASN A 200 8.46 -2.29 0.22
CA ASN A 200 9.31 -3.39 0.66
C ASN A 200 8.73 -4.76 0.21
N MET A 201 7.41 -4.96 0.33
CA MET A 201 6.75 -6.17 -0.17
C MET A 201 6.89 -6.34 -1.68
N ALA A 202 6.75 -5.26 -2.46
CA ALA A 202 6.89 -5.31 -3.91
C ALA A 202 8.31 -5.75 -4.34
N PHE A 203 9.34 -5.25 -3.65
CA PHE A 203 10.70 -5.72 -3.83
C PHE A 203 10.84 -7.20 -3.52
N ASN A 204 10.37 -7.65 -2.35
CA ASN A 204 10.46 -9.05 -1.93
C ASN A 204 9.63 -9.98 -2.82
N ALA A 205 8.47 -9.56 -3.31
CA ALA A 205 7.70 -10.29 -4.31
C ALA A 205 8.50 -10.49 -5.61
N GLY A 206 9.15 -9.44 -6.10
CA GLY A 206 10.03 -9.52 -7.27
C GLY A 206 11.18 -10.51 -7.07
N VAL A 207 11.89 -10.44 -5.94
CA VAL A 207 13.00 -11.36 -5.63
C VAL A 207 12.52 -12.81 -5.52
N ARG A 208 11.40 -13.05 -4.83
CA ARG A 208 10.89 -14.40 -4.55
C ARG A 208 10.24 -15.07 -5.75
N THR A 209 9.73 -14.29 -6.72
CA THR A 209 9.12 -14.82 -7.93
C THR A 209 10.09 -14.86 -9.11
N LYS A 210 11.31 -14.36 -8.93
CA LYS A 210 12.37 -14.42 -9.96
C LYS A 210 12.66 -15.87 -10.38
N GLY A 211 12.59 -16.12 -11.68
CA GLY A 211 12.83 -17.44 -12.26
C GLY A 211 11.64 -18.39 -12.22
N ILE A 212 10.51 -17.97 -11.66
CA ILE A 212 9.25 -18.73 -11.78
C ILE A 212 8.62 -18.41 -13.15
N ASP A 213 8.13 -19.43 -13.84
CA ASP A 213 7.30 -19.20 -15.03
C ASP A 213 5.95 -18.62 -14.61
N LEU A 214 5.75 -17.36 -14.93
CA LEU A 214 4.52 -16.62 -14.64
C LEU A 214 3.58 -16.51 -15.84
N SER A 215 3.89 -17.17 -16.99
CA SER A 215 3.05 -17.07 -18.18
C SER A 215 1.57 -17.36 -17.85
N PRO A 216 0.59 -16.54 -18.32
CA PRO A 216 0.72 -15.44 -19.30
C PRO A 216 1.12 -14.07 -18.69
N VAL A 217 1.39 -13.98 -17.40
CA VAL A 217 1.78 -12.74 -16.73
C VAL A 217 3.21 -12.37 -17.07
N ALA A 218 3.43 -11.12 -17.50
CA ALA A 218 4.75 -10.54 -17.61
C ALA A 218 4.87 -9.33 -16.67
N VAL A 219 5.65 -9.47 -15.61
CA VAL A 219 5.95 -8.35 -14.70
C VAL A 219 6.97 -7.44 -15.36
N ARG A 220 6.52 -6.27 -15.83
CA ARG A 220 7.31 -5.29 -16.57
C ARG A 220 8.08 -4.32 -15.70
N GLY A 221 7.76 -4.23 -14.44
CA GLY A 221 8.47 -3.36 -13.50
C GLY A 221 7.98 -3.47 -12.06
N LEU A 222 8.85 -3.04 -11.15
CA LEU A 222 8.56 -2.88 -9.73
C LEU A 222 8.50 -1.38 -9.39
N LEU A 223 7.43 -0.94 -8.74
CA LEU A 223 7.27 0.46 -8.31
C LEU A 223 7.33 0.51 -6.78
N LEU A 224 8.44 1.02 -6.27
CA LEU A 224 8.81 1.01 -4.86
C LEU A 224 8.68 2.44 -4.32
N HIS A 225 7.44 2.83 -3.96
CA HIS A 225 7.15 4.17 -3.48
C HIS A 225 7.47 4.28 -1.99
N GLN A 226 8.40 5.18 -1.64
CA GLN A 226 8.87 5.39 -0.25
C GLN A 226 9.10 4.07 0.50
N PRO A 227 9.85 3.09 -0.06
CA PRO A 227 9.94 1.76 0.51
C PRO A 227 10.39 1.82 1.98
N TYR A 228 9.66 1.07 2.83
CA TYR A 228 9.94 0.97 4.26
C TYR A 228 11.14 0.07 4.50
N LEU A 229 12.25 0.69 4.82
CA LEU A 229 13.55 0.06 5.05
C LEU A 229 14.07 0.44 6.44
N GLY A 230 14.97 -0.35 6.97
CA GLY A 230 15.54 -0.16 8.29
C GLY A 230 17.03 -0.49 8.33
N GLY A 231 17.57 -0.49 9.52
CA GLY A 231 18.96 -0.83 9.83
C GLY A 231 19.24 -0.55 11.30
N VAL A 232 20.24 -1.22 11.87
CA VAL A 232 20.64 -0.98 13.27
C VAL A 232 21.30 0.39 13.39
N GLU A 233 22.20 0.74 12.47
CA GLU A 233 22.81 2.05 12.38
C GLU A 233 21.80 3.08 11.85
N ARG A 234 21.73 4.24 12.48
CA ARG A 234 20.84 5.32 12.06
C ARG A 234 21.42 6.08 10.87
N THR A 235 20.54 6.53 10.02
CA THR A 235 20.90 7.44 8.93
C THR A 235 20.75 8.90 9.37
N PRO A 236 21.45 9.85 8.72
CA PRO A 236 21.28 11.26 9.03
C PRO A 236 19.83 11.76 8.88
N SER A 237 19.03 11.20 7.95
CA SER A 237 17.63 11.57 7.81
C SER A 237 16.78 11.08 8.99
N GLU A 238 17.00 9.86 9.49
CA GLU A 238 16.35 9.33 10.67
C GLU A 238 16.69 10.17 11.92
N GLU A 239 17.96 10.53 12.14
CA GLU A 239 18.40 11.34 13.27
C GLU A 239 17.82 12.76 13.26
N ARG A 240 17.77 13.41 12.08
CA ARG A 240 17.15 14.73 11.95
C ARG A 240 15.64 14.74 12.17
N SER A 241 15.00 13.61 12.00
CA SER A 241 13.55 13.44 12.03
C SER A 241 13.11 12.52 13.18
N GLU A 242 13.82 12.52 14.31
CA GLU A 242 13.53 11.65 15.46
C GLU A 242 12.07 11.76 15.93
N ASP A 243 11.53 12.97 15.95
CA ASP A 243 10.15 13.29 16.34
C ASP A 243 9.24 13.55 15.13
N ASP A 244 9.51 12.91 13.98
CA ASP A 244 8.67 13.05 12.78
C ASP A 244 7.19 12.75 13.08
N PHE A 245 6.30 13.53 12.46
CA PHE A 245 4.87 13.40 12.75
C PHE A 245 4.23 12.17 12.10
N MET A 246 4.81 11.60 11.04
CA MET A 246 4.31 10.40 10.36
C MET A 246 5.02 9.14 10.85
N VAL A 247 6.35 9.11 10.80
CA VAL A 247 7.16 7.93 11.14
C VAL A 247 8.27 8.31 12.14
N PRO A 248 7.92 8.72 13.39
CA PRO A 248 8.93 9.00 14.41
C PRO A 248 9.78 7.75 14.70
N LEU A 249 11.03 7.93 15.11
CA LEU A 249 11.94 6.80 15.35
C LEU A 249 11.38 5.76 16.32
N GLU A 250 10.69 6.21 17.37
CA GLU A 250 10.04 5.30 18.33
C GLU A 250 9.02 4.39 17.67
N ALA A 251 8.18 4.95 16.76
CA ALA A 251 7.21 4.17 16.02
C ALA A 251 7.89 3.22 15.03
N ASN A 252 8.93 3.70 14.34
CA ASN A 252 9.71 2.90 13.40
C ASN A 252 10.32 1.68 14.09
N ASP A 253 10.96 1.87 15.26
CA ASP A 253 11.55 0.78 16.05
C ASP A 253 10.49 -0.22 16.52
N LYS A 254 9.36 0.27 17.01
CA LYS A 254 8.23 -0.55 17.43
C LYS A 254 7.71 -1.41 16.26
N LEU A 255 7.45 -0.80 15.09
CA LEU A 255 6.95 -1.52 13.92
C LEU A 255 7.90 -2.64 13.49
N TRP A 256 9.22 -2.38 13.39
CA TRP A 256 10.19 -3.42 13.05
C TRP A 256 10.27 -4.51 14.12
N SER A 257 10.17 -4.17 15.40
CA SER A 257 10.17 -5.16 16.48
C SER A 257 8.97 -6.10 16.42
N LEU A 258 7.83 -5.62 15.92
CA LEU A 258 6.61 -6.40 15.72
C LEU A 258 6.64 -7.20 14.41
N ALA A 259 7.23 -6.65 13.36
CA ALA A 259 7.20 -7.23 12.01
C ALA A 259 8.27 -8.30 11.78
N LEU A 260 9.50 -8.09 12.26
CA LEU A 260 10.61 -9.02 12.03
C LEU A 260 10.41 -10.37 12.75
N PRO A 261 11.05 -11.45 12.28
CA PRO A 261 11.13 -12.71 12.99
C PRO A 261 11.64 -12.53 14.42
N LEU A 262 11.16 -13.35 15.36
CA LEU A 262 11.59 -13.25 16.76
C LEU A 262 13.12 -13.44 16.88
N GLY A 263 13.76 -12.51 17.57
CA GLY A 263 15.22 -12.51 17.79
C GLY A 263 16.03 -11.86 16.66
N ALA A 264 15.40 -11.47 15.55
CA ALA A 264 16.05 -10.68 14.51
C ALA A 264 16.16 -9.21 14.92
N ASP A 265 17.24 -8.55 14.47
CA ASP A 265 17.42 -7.11 14.57
C ASP A 265 17.12 -6.42 13.22
N ARG A 266 17.29 -5.10 13.17
CA ARG A 266 17.01 -4.30 11.98
C ARG A 266 18.05 -4.41 10.87
N ASP A 267 19.10 -5.23 11.03
CA ASP A 267 20.02 -5.60 9.95
C ASP A 267 19.61 -6.90 9.24
N HIS A 268 18.47 -7.47 9.63
CA HIS A 268 17.87 -8.60 8.92
C HIS A 268 17.55 -8.27 7.46
N GLU A 269 17.63 -9.24 6.56
CA GLU A 269 17.40 -9.07 5.11
C GLU A 269 16.04 -8.41 4.77
N PHE A 270 15.02 -8.55 5.62
CA PHE A 270 13.70 -7.96 5.41
C PHE A 270 13.65 -6.45 5.67
N SER A 271 14.53 -5.96 6.51
CA SER A 271 14.63 -4.53 6.84
C SER A 271 15.82 -3.84 6.18
N ASN A 272 16.96 -4.53 6.07
CA ASN A 272 18.19 -3.98 5.51
C ASN A 272 18.74 -4.87 4.38
N PRO A 273 18.07 -4.92 3.23
CA PRO A 273 18.48 -5.77 2.13
C PRO A 273 19.88 -5.42 1.59
N GLU A 274 20.28 -4.15 1.60
CA GLU A 274 21.60 -3.71 1.15
C GLU A 274 22.74 -4.41 1.90
N LYS A 275 22.53 -4.70 3.19
CA LYS A 275 23.53 -5.34 4.05
C LYS A 275 23.45 -6.86 4.02
N ALA A 276 22.26 -7.41 3.90
CA ALA A 276 22.00 -8.82 4.16
C ALA A 276 21.69 -9.66 2.93
N VAL A 277 21.28 -9.03 1.81
CA VAL A 277 20.92 -9.72 0.57
C VAL A 277 22.12 -9.71 -0.39
N ALA A 278 22.50 -10.87 -0.87
CA ALA A 278 23.55 -10.98 -1.89
C ALA A 278 23.11 -10.31 -3.20
N GLN A 279 24.04 -9.60 -3.88
CA GLN A 279 23.74 -8.90 -5.13
C GLN A 279 23.19 -9.84 -6.23
N GLU A 280 23.66 -11.08 -6.26
CA GLU A 280 23.21 -12.10 -7.22
C GLU A 280 21.70 -12.42 -7.08
N ALA A 281 21.14 -12.21 -5.90
CA ALA A 281 19.73 -12.44 -5.66
C ALA A 281 18.83 -11.43 -6.39
N VAL A 282 19.34 -10.23 -6.67
CA VAL A 282 18.58 -9.16 -7.33
C VAL A 282 18.90 -9.00 -8.82
N VAL A 283 20.00 -9.59 -9.31
CA VAL A 283 20.30 -9.61 -10.74
C VAL A 283 19.15 -10.22 -11.54
N GLY A 284 18.72 -9.51 -12.59
CA GLY A 284 17.61 -9.95 -13.45
C GLY A 284 16.22 -9.63 -12.90
N LEU A 285 16.11 -8.83 -11.84
CA LEU A 285 14.84 -8.22 -11.48
C LEU A 285 14.34 -7.33 -12.64
N PRO A 286 13.01 -7.19 -12.80
CA PRO A 286 12.44 -6.18 -13.67
C PRO A 286 12.97 -4.80 -13.31
N ARG A 287 12.90 -3.85 -14.27
CA ARG A 287 13.23 -2.45 -13.98
C ARG A 287 12.47 -1.93 -12.78
N CYS A 288 13.10 -1.09 -11.96
CA CYS A 288 12.55 -0.57 -10.72
C CYS A 288 12.37 0.95 -10.78
N LEU A 289 11.22 1.45 -10.34
CA LEU A 289 11.05 2.83 -9.93
C LEU A 289 11.20 2.90 -8.41
N VAL A 290 12.16 3.66 -7.91
CA VAL A 290 12.30 3.98 -6.48
C VAL A 290 11.99 5.46 -6.32
N SER A 291 10.94 5.80 -5.58
CA SER A 291 10.54 7.19 -5.32
C SER A 291 10.50 7.50 -3.84
N GLY A 292 10.79 8.75 -3.49
CA GLY A 292 10.84 9.24 -2.11
C GLY A 292 10.86 10.76 -2.05
N SER A 293 10.77 11.32 -0.86
CA SER A 293 10.72 12.78 -0.61
C SER A 293 11.74 13.20 0.43
N ASP A 294 12.32 14.39 0.26
CA ASP A 294 13.37 14.93 1.15
C ASP A 294 12.95 15.06 2.62
N GLY A 295 11.66 15.26 2.89
CA GLY A 295 11.13 15.30 4.26
C GLY A 295 10.73 13.94 4.84
N ASP A 296 10.98 12.83 4.14
CA ASP A 296 10.77 11.48 4.66
C ASP A 296 11.95 11.08 5.56
N PRO A 297 11.72 10.65 6.82
CA PRO A 297 12.78 10.13 7.67
C PRO A 297 13.60 8.99 7.04
N LEU A 298 13.00 8.23 6.12
CA LEU A 298 13.61 7.06 5.48
C LEU A 298 14.34 7.40 4.17
N ILE A 299 14.44 8.67 3.79
CA ILE A 299 14.94 9.06 2.46
C ILE A 299 16.38 8.60 2.20
N ASP A 300 17.26 8.65 3.20
CA ASP A 300 18.65 8.22 3.02
C ASP A 300 18.73 6.71 2.75
N ARG A 301 17.87 5.90 3.40
CA ARG A 301 17.75 4.47 3.11
C ARG A 301 17.23 4.20 1.71
N GLN A 302 16.22 4.94 1.27
CA GLN A 302 15.63 4.82 -0.07
C GLN A 302 16.67 5.17 -1.16
N ARG A 303 17.51 6.17 -0.91
CA ARG A 303 18.62 6.55 -1.80
C ARG A 303 19.72 5.50 -1.85
N GLY A 304 20.13 4.99 -0.69
CA GLY A 304 21.08 3.89 -0.58
C GLY A 304 20.57 2.66 -1.34
N PHE A 305 19.35 2.27 -1.06
CA PHE A 305 18.69 1.13 -1.70
C PHE A 305 18.61 1.25 -3.22
N ALA A 306 18.21 2.43 -3.74
CA ALA A 306 18.20 2.68 -5.19
C ALA A 306 19.62 2.58 -5.81
N THR A 307 20.64 3.04 -5.08
CA THR A 307 22.03 2.94 -5.49
C THR A 307 22.49 1.49 -5.48
N TRP A 308 22.24 0.75 -4.40
CA TRP A 308 22.58 -0.66 -4.28
C TRP A 308 21.94 -1.53 -5.38
N LEU A 309 20.64 -1.32 -5.69
CA LEU A 309 19.99 -2.01 -6.81
C LEU A 309 20.68 -1.74 -8.14
N ARG A 310 21.04 -0.47 -8.41
CA ARG A 310 21.72 -0.08 -9.63
C ARG A 310 23.10 -0.71 -9.73
N ASP A 311 23.87 -0.68 -8.65
CA ASP A 311 25.22 -1.28 -8.56
C ASP A 311 25.17 -2.80 -8.69
N SER A 312 24.02 -3.41 -8.35
CA SER A 312 23.73 -4.83 -8.55
C SER A 312 23.24 -5.16 -9.97
N GLY A 313 23.23 -4.20 -10.90
CA GLY A 313 22.87 -4.42 -12.31
C GLY A 313 21.37 -4.37 -12.60
N VAL A 314 20.54 -3.86 -11.68
CA VAL A 314 19.11 -3.62 -11.93
C VAL A 314 18.93 -2.27 -12.61
N GLU A 315 18.07 -2.18 -13.62
CA GLU A 315 17.66 -0.90 -14.20
C GLU A 315 16.80 -0.13 -13.18
N VAL A 316 17.27 1.05 -12.72
CA VAL A 316 16.60 1.83 -11.68
C VAL A 316 16.33 3.26 -12.16
N VAL A 317 15.07 3.63 -12.16
CA VAL A 317 14.60 5.02 -12.20
C VAL A 317 14.45 5.52 -10.77
N ALA A 318 15.37 6.37 -10.30
CA ALA A 318 15.30 6.95 -8.95
C ALA A 318 14.68 8.35 -9.02
N LYS A 319 13.66 8.59 -8.21
CA LYS A 319 12.96 9.88 -8.01
C LYS A 319 12.87 10.17 -6.51
N THR A 320 14.00 10.56 -5.92
CA THR A 320 14.18 10.70 -4.47
C THR A 320 14.58 12.11 -4.04
N ASP A 321 14.25 13.10 -4.86
CA ASP A 321 14.56 14.52 -4.70
C ASP A 321 13.30 15.39 -4.61
N GLY A 322 12.12 14.77 -4.53
CA GLY A 322 10.84 15.46 -4.37
C GLY A 322 10.66 16.06 -2.97
N SER A 323 9.88 17.13 -2.88
CA SER A 323 9.44 17.68 -1.59
C SER A 323 8.26 16.86 -1.04
N GLY A 324 8.13 16.76 0.28
CA GLY A 324 7.03 16.07 0.94
C GLY A 324 7.51 15.31 2.17
N PHE A 325 6.60 14.59 2.79
CA PHE A 325 6.84 13.74 3.96
C PHE A 325 6.47 12.28 3.63
N HIS A 326 6.69 11.36 4.54
CA HIS A 326 6.34 9.95 4.35
C HIS A 326 4.82 9.77 4.16
N ALA A 327 4.39 9.11 3.09
CA ALA A 327 2.99 8.90 2.71
C ALA A 327 2.19 10.19 2.41
N ALA A 328 2.88 11.26 1.97
CA ALA A 328 2.23 12.54 1.63
C ALA A 328 1.15 12.37 0.56
N GLU A 329 1.31 11.44 -0.36
CA GLU A 329 0.35 11.14 -1.43
C GLU A 329 -1.04 10.70 -0.94
N LEU A 330 -1.13 10.21 0.30
CA LEU A 330 -2.41 9.79 0.88
C LEU A 330 -3.23 10.96 1.45
N PHE A 331 -2.59 12.13 1.69
CA PHE A 331 -3.18 13.24 2.42
C PHE A 331 -3.12 14.58 1.68
N VAL A 332 -2.21 14.70 0.71
CA VAL A 332 -1.98 15.93 -0.05
C VAL A 332 -2.27 15.68 -1.53
N PRO A 333 -3.36 16.25 -2.10
CA PRO A 333 -3.78 15.99 -3.47
C PRO A 333 -2.69 16.19 -4.51
N GLU A 334 -1.88 17.25 -4.37
CA GLU A 334 -0.79 17.56 -5.29
C GLU A 334 0.29 16.47 -5.27
N LYS A 335 0.55 15.86 -4.09
CA LYS A 335 1.49 14.75 -3.96
C LYS A 335 0.94 13.44 -4.52
N ALA A 336 -0.36 13.23 -4.42
CA ALA A 336 -1.03 12.13 -5.10
C ALA A 336 -0.91 12.27 -6.63
N GLU A 337 -1.16 13.46 -7.19
CA GLU A 337 -1.01 13.73 -8.62
C GLU A 337 0.43 13.53 -9.10
N GLU A 338 1.43 14.02 -8.34
CA GLU A 338 2.87 13.79 -8.62
C GLU A 338 3.18 12.28 -8.66
N MET A 339 2.72 11.51 -7.67
CA MET A 339 2.93 10.06 -7.64
C MET A 339 2.25 9.37 -8.83
N PHE A 340 0.98 9.69 -9.12
CA PHE A 340 0.27 9.09 -10.25
C PHE A 340 0.91 9.43 -11.61
N ALA A 341 1.46 10.62 -11.76
CA ALA A 341 2.23 10.99 -12.94
C ALA A 341 3.49 10.12 -13.09
N LEU A 342 4.25 9.92 -12.01
CA LEU A 342 5.42 9.03 -12.01
C LEU A 342 5.04 7.58 -12.37
N VAL A 343 3.95 7.07 -11.79
CA VAL A 343 3.44 5.72 -12.09
C VAL A 343 3.06 5.60 -13.55
N ARG A 344 2.27 6.56 -14.07
CA ARG A 344 1.84 6.58 -15.46
C ARG A 344 3.01 6.61 -16.44
N ASP A 345 3.99 7.50 -16.18
CA ASP A 345 5.18 7.63 -17.03
C ASP A 345 6.01 6.35 -17.03
N PHE A 346 6.17 5.73 -15.86
CA PHE A 346 6.88 4.46 -15.74
C PHE A 346 6.13 3.31 -16.42
N VAL A 347 4.83 3.21 -16.25
CA VAL A 347 4.00 2.19 -16.91
C VAL A 347 4.05 2.38 -18.42
N SER A 348 3.90 3.61 -18.93
CA SER A 348 3.89 3.90 -20.37
C SER A 348 5.24 3.63 -21.05
N ALA A 349 6.35 3.94 -20.39
CA ALA A 349 7.69 3.68 -20.94
C ALA A 349 8.02 2.19 -21.15
N GLY A 350 7.19 1.27 -20.66
CA GLY A 350 7.33 -0.19 -20.86
C GLY A 350 6.58 -0.72 -22.08
N SER A 351 5.83 0.12 -22.81
CA SER A 351 5.02 -0.31 -23.96
C SER A 351 5.82 -0.51 -25.25
N ASP A 352 7.04 0.01 -25.31
CA ASP A 352 7.87 0.00 -26.54
C ASP A 352 8.97 -1.08 -26.53
N ALA A 353 8.95 -2.02 -25.57
CA ALA A 353 9.98 -3.05 -25.40
C ALA A 353 9.48 -4.47 -25.70
#